data_8c2fa06e2f2072d3b03404346bf778a4
#
_entry.id   8c2fa06e2f2072d3b03404346bf778a4
#
_cell.length_a   1.000
_cell.length_b   1.000
_cell.length_c   1.000
_cell.angle_alpha   90.00
_cell.angle_beta   90.00
_cell.angle_gamma   90.00
#
_symmetry.space_group_name_H-M   'P 1'
#
loop_
_entity.id
_entity.type
_entity.pdbx_description
1 polymer ?
#
loop_
_entity_poly.entity_id
_entity_poly.type
_entity_poly.pdbx_seq_one_letter_code
_entity_poly.pdbx_strand_id
1 'polypeptide(L)'
;MNIALIAHDTKKKLMVQFCIAYCGVLSKHNLCATGTTGKMVAEATGLNVQRYLSGSQGGDQQIAARISCNEIDLLLFFRDPISVKPHEPNDMNLLRLCDVHNIPVATNIATAEALIHALERGDLDWRDIVNPTKI
;
A
#
# COMPACT_ATOMS: atom_id res chain seq x y z
N MET A 1 11.37 0.91 -5.03
CA MET A 1 10.03 0.68 -5.58
C MET A 1 9.00 1.54 -4.88
N ASN A 2 7.84 1.74 -5.47
CA ASN A 2 6.76 2.54 -4.89
C ASN A 2 5.73 1.63 -4.24
N ILE A 3 5.53 1.78 -2.94
CA ILE A 3 4.64 0.94 -2.14
C ILE A 3 3.51 1.80 -1.60
N ALA A 4 2.26 1.37 -1.82
CA ALA A 4 1.09 2.06 -1.31
C ALA A 4 0.50 1.29 -0.12
N LEU A 5 0.12 2.03 0.92
CA LEU A 5 -0.42 1.51 2.16
C LEU A 5 -1.85 2.03 2.36
N ILE A 6 -2.80 1.12 2.43
CA ILE A 6 -4.21 1.44 2.71
C ILE A 6 -4.70 0.45 3.76
N ALA A 7 -5.51 0.91 4.70
CA ALA A 7 -6.11 0.04 5.71
C ALA A 7 -7.51 0.52 6.07
N HIS A 8 -8.45 -0.42 6.20
CA HIS A 8 -9.72 -0.14 6.84
C HIS A 8 -9.50 0.25 8.30
N ASP A 9 -10.46 0.95 8.90
CA ASP A 9 -10.28 1.52 10.25
C ASP A 9 -9.88 0.46 11.27
N THR A 10 -10.52 -0.71 11.25
CA THR A 10 -10.23 -1.80 12.19
C THR A 10 -8.86 -2.46 11.96
N LYS A 11 -8.21 -2.18 10.82
CA LYS A 11 -6.92 -2.77 10.44
C LYS A 11 -5.76 -1.79 10.51
N LYS A 12 -6.00 -0.53 10.88
CA LYS A 12 -4.93 0.48 10.92
C LYS A 12 -3.85 0.15 11.94
N LYS A 13 -4.21 -0.36 13.11
CA LYS A 13 -3.21 -0.77 14.11
C LYS A 13 -2.34 -1.91 13.60
N LEU A 14 -2.95 -2.86 12.90
CA LEU A 14 -2.22 -3.98 12.31
C LEU A 14 -1.24 -3.50 11.25
N MET A 15 -1.65 -2.54 10.42
CA MET A 15 -0.77 -1.92 9.43
C MET A 15 0.43 -1.24 10.10
N VAL A 16 0.19 -0.51 11.18
CA VAL A 16 1.26 0.14 11.94
C VAL A 16 2.23 -0.90 12.50
N GLN A 17 1.73 -1.96 13.11
CA GLN A 17 2.56 -3.04 13.65
C GLN A 17 3.39 -3.71 12.57
N PHE A 18 2.81 -3.95 11.40
CA PHE A 18 3.52 -4.50 10.25
C PHE A 18 4.65 -3.58 9.81
N CYS A 19 4.39 -2.28 9.70
CA CYS A 19 5.39 -1.30 9.29
C CYS A 19 6.51 -1.14 10.32
N ILE A 20 6.22 -1.28 11.61
CA ILE A 20 7.25 -1.31 12.65
C ILE A 20 8.14 -2.53 12.46
N ALA A 21 7.54 -3.70 12.30
CA ALA A 21 8.27 -4.96 12.16
C ALA A 21 9.20 -4.96 10.93
N TYR A 22 8.76 -4.36 9.83
CA TYR A 22 9.50 -4.36 8.56
C TYR A 22 10.04 -2.98 8.18
N CYS A 23 10.26 -2.13 9.17
CA CYS A 23 10.75 -0.77 8.97
C CYS A 23 12.05 -0.72 8.17
N GLY A 24 12.98 -1.63 8.46
CA GLY A 24 14.26 -1.69 7.75
C GLY A 24 14.12 -1.98 6.25
N VAL A 25 13.22 -2.87 5.87
CA VAL A 25 12.93 -3.15 4.45
C VAL A 25 12.23 -1.95 3.82
N LEU A 26 11.18 -1.45 4.46
CA LEU A 26 10.36 -0.36 3.93
C LEU A 26 11.14 0.94 3.76
N SER A 27 12.14 1.20 4.59
CA SER A 27 12.96 2.42 4.53
C SER A 27 13.73 2.55 3.22
N LYS A 28 13.91 1.46 2.49
CA LYS A 28 14.64 1.44 1.21
C LYS A 28 13.75 1.77 0.02
N HIS A 29 12.47 2.00 0.24
CA HIS A 29 11.49 2.20 -0.83
C HIS A 29 10.70 3.49 -0.63
N ASN A 30 9.99 3.92 -1.66
CA ASN A 30 9.11 5.08 -1.61
C ASN A 30 7.74 4.64 -1.12
N LEU A 31 7.27 5.23 -0.03
CA LEU A 31 6.00 4.90 0.57
C LEU A 31 4.97 5.98 0.34
N CYS A 32 3.75 5.60 0.02
CA CYS A 32 2.61 6.50 0.03
C CYS A 32 1.44 5.81 0.74
N ALA A 33 0.50 6.60 1.24
CA ALA A 33 -0.63 6.07 2.00
C ALA A 33 -1.79 7.05 2.00
N THR A 34 -2.99 6.57 2.27
CA THR A 34 -4.11 7.45 2.61
C THR A 34 -3.81 8.19 3.91
N GLY A 35 -4.42 9.36 4.09
CA GLY A 35 -3.95 10.35 5.07
C GLY A 35 -3.83 9.84 6.50
N THR A 36 -4.89 9.23 7.05
CA THR A 36 -4.88 8.75 8.43
C THR A 36 -3.90 7.59 8.63
N THR A 37 -3.91 6.64 7.71
CA THR A 37 -2.97 5.50 7.75
C THR A 37 -1.53 6.00 7.65
N GLY A 38 -1.24 6.90 6.71
CA GLY A 38 0.09 7.46 6.52
C GLY A 38 0.59 8.21 7.74
N LYS A 39 -0.28 8.99 8.38
CA LYS A 39 0.06 9.71 9.61
C LYS A 39 0.45 8.74 10.73
N MET A 40 -0.37 7.72 10.95
CA MET A 40 -0.12 6.73 12.00
C MET A 40 1.19 5.98 11.79
N VAL A 41 1.46 5.56 10.54
CA VAL A 41 2.68 4.85 10.20
C VAL A 41 3.90 5.75 10.38
N ALA A 42 3.86 6.97 9.87
CA ALA A 42 4.99 7.91 9.98
C ALA A 42 5.30 8.23 11.44
N GLU A 43 4.29 8.46 12.28
CA GLU A 43 4.49 8.75 13.70
C GLU A 43 5.08 7.58 14.47
N ALA A 44 4.66 6.36 14.14
CA ALA A 44 5.11 5.17 14.86
C ALA A 44 6.49 4.67 14.42
N THR A 45 6.89 4.91 13.18
CA THR A 45 8.09 4.31 12.58
C THR A 45 9.18 5.31 12.25
N GLY A 46 8.84 6.59 12.09
CA GLY A 46 9.76 7.59 11.55
C GLY A 46 10.00 7.49 10.06
N LEU A 47 9.32 6.58 9.36
CA LEU A 47 9.42 6.45 7.90
C LEU A 47 8.87 7.70 7.21
N ASN A 48 9.48 8.05 6.08
CA ASN A 48 8.98 9.12 5.22
C ASN A 48 7.87 8.57 4.34
N VAL A 49 6.63 8.95 4.64
CA VAL A 49 5.44 8.49 3.92
C VAL A 49 4.78 9.68 3.24
N GLN A 50 4.61 9.61 1.91
CA GLN A 50 3.79 10.58 1.18
C GLN A 50 2.33 10.34 1.54
N ARG A 51 1.69 11.30 2.19
CA ARG A 51 0.30 11.16 2.63
C ARG A 51 -0.62 11.83 1.62
N TYR A 52 -1.59 11.07 1.13
CA TYR A 52 -2.71 11.60 0.37
C TYR A 52 -3.84 12.02 1.30
N LEU A 53 -4.98 12.40 0.75
CA LEU A 53 -6.18 12.67 1.55
C LEU A 53 -6.62 11.41 2.29
N SER A 54 -7.42 11.58 3.35
CA SER A 54 -8.04 10.44 4.01
C SER A 54 -9.00 9.72 3.06
N GLY A 55 -9.36 8.48 3.36
CA GLY A 55 -10.29 7.72 2.53
C GLY A 55 -11.64 8.42 2.35
N SER A 56 -12.13 9.08 3.42
CA SER A 56 -13.40 9.84 3.37
C SER A 56 -13.33 11.08 2.47
N GLN A 57 -12.14 11.52 2.10
CA GLN A 57 -11.91 12.72 1.28
C GLN A 57 -11.32 12.40 -0.09
N GLY A 58 -11.28 11.13 -0.49
CA GLY A 58 -10.82 10.72 -1.80
C GLY A 58 -9.37 10.28 -1.89
N GLY A 59 -8.72 9.98 -0.76
CA GLY A 59 -7.33 9.52 -0.75
C GLY A 59 -7.12 8.22 -1.52
N ASP A 60 -8.08 7.30 -1.45
CA ASP A 60 -8.06 6.05 -2.21
C ASP A 60 -8.10 6.31 -3.72
N GLN A 61 -8.82 7.34 -4.17
CA GLN A 61 -8.88 7.71 -5.58
C GLN A 61 -7.54 8.30 -6.06
N GLN A 62 -6.82 9.00 -5.20
CA GLN A 62 -5.49 9.51 -5.53
C GLN A 62 -4.50 8.37 -5.72
N ILE A 63 -4.56 7.35 -4.87
CA ILE A 63 -3.74 6.13 -5.03
C ILE A 63 -4.18 5.37 -6.27
N ALA A 64 -5.49 5.24 -6.54
CA ALA A 64 -5.99 4.59 -7.74
C ALA A 64 -5.46 5.25 -9.02
N ALA A 65 -5.37 6.58 -9.03
CA ALA A 65 -4.81 7.31 -10.18
C ALA A 65 -3.34 6.91 -10.43
N ARG A 66 -2.53 6.76 -9.38
CA ARG A 66 -1.14 6.31 -9.52
C ARG A 66 -1.06 4.86 -9.98
N ILE A 67 -1.96 4.01 -9.51
CA ILE A 67 -2.06 2.62 -9.98
C ILE A 67 -2.39 2.60 -11.48
N SER A 68 -3.33 3.42 -11.92
CA SER A 68 -3.73 3.53 -13.32
C SER A 68 -2.56 3.94 -14.24
N CYS A 69 -1.62 4.70 -13.71
CA CYS A 69 -0.40 5.10 -14.44
C CYS A 69 0.73 4.09 -14.26
N ASN A 70 0.48 2.95 -13.63
CA ASN A 70 1.48 1.92 -13.32
C ASN A 70 2.67 2.44 -12.51
N GLU A 71 2.42 3.38 -11.60
CA GLU A 71 3.46 3.99 -10.77
C GLU A 71 3.64 3.29 -9.42
N ILE A 72 2.73 2.38 -9.06
CA ILE A 72 2.79 1.63 -7.80
C ILE A 72 3.28 0.22 -8.11
N ASP A 73 4.22 -0.29 -7.31
CA ASP A 73 4.82 -1.61 -7.48
C ASP A 73 4.28 -2.67 -6.53
N LEU A 74 3.71 -2.22 -5.42
CA LEU A 74 3.15 -3.11 -4.40
C LEU A 74 2.05 -2.36 -3.66
N LEU A 75 0.89 -2.97 -3.55
CA LEU A 75 -0.22 -2.44 -2.76
C LEU A 75 -0.44 -3.31 -1.53
N LEU A 76 -0.32 -2.71 -0.35
CA LEU A 76 -0.68 -3.34 0.92
C LEU A 76 -2.01 -2.72 1.37
N PHE A 77 -3.09 -3.46 1.16
CA PHE A 77 -4.44 -3.00 1.46
C PHE A 77 -5.08 -3.92 2.49
N PHE A 78 -4.91 -3.61 3.78
CA PHE A 78 -5.45 -4.42 4.86
C PHE A 78 -6.95 -4.17 4.99
N ARG A 79 -7.73 -5.15 4.57
CA ARG A 79 -9.18 -5.07 4.48
C ARG A 79 -9.84 -5.69 5.71
N ASP A 80 -10.98 -5.09 6.10
CA ASP A 80 -11.94 -5.74 6.99
C ASP A 80 -13.09 -6.27 6.12
N PRO A 81 -13.19 -7.59 5.89
CA PRO A 81 -14.22 -8.14 5.02
C PRO A 81 -15.60 -8.19 5.68
N ILE A 82 -15.68 -7.93 6.98
CA ILE A 82 -16.90 -8.13 7.76
C ILE A 82 -17.63 -6.80 8.02
N SER A 83 -16.89 -5.73 8.33
CA SER A 83 -17.47 -4.48 8.81
C SER A 83 -16.88 -3.28 8.06
N VAL A 84 -17.26 -3.14 6.79
CA VAL A 84 -16.84 -2.00 5.96
C VAL A 84 -17.76 -0.81 6.20
N LYS A 85 -17.18 0.34 6.52
CA LYS A 85 -17.92 1.59 6.73
C LYS A 85 -18.10 2.35 5.41
N PRO A 86 -19.15 3.20 5.28
CA PRO A 86 -19.41 3.91 4.02
C PRO A 86 -18.27 4.81 3.53
N HIS A 87 -17.44 5.34 4.44
CA HIS A 87 -16.33 6.22 4.08
C HIS A 87 -15.05 5.47 3.72
N GLU A 88 -15.05 4.13 3.83
CA GLU A 88 -13.85 3.35 3.58
C GLU A 88 -13.63 3.15 2.08
N PRO A 89 -12.37 2.90 1.63
CA PRO A 89 -12.04 2.81 0.21
C PRO A 89 -12.83 1.75 -0.53
N ASN A 90 -13.12 2.02 -1.81
CA ASN A 90 -13.70 1.03 -2.72
C ASN A 90 -12.60 0.06 -3.15
N ASP A 91 -12.55 -1.08 -2.48
CA ASP A 91 -11.52 -2.09 -2.71
C ASP A 91 -11.62 -2.75 -4.07
N MET A 92 -12.82 -2.95 -4.61
CA MET A 92 -13.00 -3.63 -5.90
C MET A 92 -12.33 -2.86 -7.05
N ASN A 93 -12.45 -1.53 -7.07
CA ASN A 93 -11.79 -0.72 -8.08
C ASN A 93 -10.26 -0.79 -7.97
N LEU A 94 -9.74 -0.69 -6.76
CA LEU A 94 -8.30 -0.77 -6.51
C LEU A 94 -7.73 -2.11 -6.93
N LEU A 95 -8.40 -3.20 -6.56
CA LEU A 95 -7.95 -4.56 -6.91
C LEU A 95 -8.00 -4.78 -8.42
N ARG A 96 -9.05 -4.31 -9.10
CA ARG A 96 -9.15 -4.43 -10.56
C ARG A 96 -8.01 -3.71 -11.26
N LEU A 97 -7.69 -2.51 -10.82
CA LEU A 97 -6.59 -1.74 -11.41
C LEU A 97 -5.24 -2.42 -11.20
N CYS A 98 -5.03 -3.02 -10.04
CA CYS A 98 -3.81 -3.80 -9.79
C CYS A 98 -3.73 -5.01 -10.70
N ASP A 99 -4.85 -5.70 -10.94
CA ASP A 99 -4.87 -6.84 -11.86
C ASP A 99 -4.57 -6.41 -13.30
N VAL A 100 -5.08 -5.26 -13.73
CA VAL A 100 -4.80 -4.72 -15.07
C VAL A 100 -3.30 -4.51 -15.28
N HIS A 101 -2.61 -4.04 -14.25
CA HIS A 101 -1.18 -3.68 -14.36
C HIS A 101 -0.24 -4.71 -13.74
N ASN A 102 -0.74 -5.87 -13.34
CA ASN A 102 0.05 -6.92 -12.68
C ASN A 102 0.83 -6.40 -11.46
N ILE A 103 0.14 -5.63 -10.62
CA ILE A 103 0.71 -5.12 -9.38
C ILE A 103 0.38 -6.10 -8.26
N PRO A 104 1.39 -6.61 -7.54
CA PRO A 104 1.13 -7.50 -6.39
C PRO A 104 0.32 -6.78 -5.31
N VAL A 105 -0.67 -7.47 -4.75
CA VAL A 105 -1.56 -6.92 -3.72
C VAL A 105 -1.63 -7.88 -2.54
N ALA A 106 -1.47 -7.34 -1.34
CA ALA A 106 -1.77 -8.05 -0.11
C ALA A 106 -3.03 -7.43 0.51
N THR A 107 -4.07 -8.24 0.70
CA THR A 107 -5.31 -7.79 1.34
C THR A 107 -5.39 -8.18 2.81
N ASN A 108 -4.39 -8.88 3.31
CA ASN A 108 -4.29 -9.31 4.71
C ASN A 108 -2.81 -9.46 5.08
N ILE A 109 -2.56 -9.63 6.38
CA ILE A 109 -1.18 -9.67 6.88
C ILE A 109 -0.41 -10.89 6.40
N ALA A 110 -1.05 -12.03 6.21
CA ALA A 110 -0.36 -13.25 5.79
C ALA A 110 0.26 -13.07 4.40
N THR A 111 -0.50 -12.52 3.45
CA THR A 111 0.01 -12.21 2.13
C THR A 111 1.05 -11.09 2.18
N ALA A 112 0.84 -10.09 3.01
CA ALA A 112 1.80 -9.00 3.17
C ALA A 112 3.16 -9.50 3.67
N GLU A 113 3.17 -10.43 4.62
CA GLU A 113 4.42 -11.06 5.09
C GLU A 113 5.15 -11.77 3.95
N ALA A 114 4.44 -12.54 3.15
CA ALA A 114 5.04 -13.24 2.00
C ALA A 114 5.60 -12.24 0.98
N LEU A 115 4.86 -11.18 0.67
CA LEU A 115 5.27 -10.19 -0.32
C LEU A 115 6.43 -9.32 0.15
N ILE A 116 6.49 -8.97 1.45
CA ILE A 116 7.62 -8.17 1.96
C ILE A 116 8.93 -8.96 1.90
N HIS A 117 8.88 -10.27 2.15
CA HIS A 117 10.05 -11.13 2.00
C HIS A 117 10.44 -11.28 0.53
N ALA A 118 9.47 -11.40 -0.38
CA ALA A 118 9.72 -11.43 -1.81
C ALA A 118 10.39 -10.13 -2.29
N LEU A 119 9.90 -8.99 -1.81
CA LEU A 119 10.50 -7.69 -2.10
C LEU A 119 11.94 -7.63 -1.65
N GLU A 120 12.23 -8.09 -0.44
CA GLU A 120 13.58 -8.10 0.14
C GLU A 120 14.54 -8.97 -0.67
N ARG A 121 14.08 -10.11 -1.18
CA ARG A 121 14.89 -11.00 -2.01
C ARG A 121 15.09 -10.53 -3.45
N GLY A 122 14.40 -9.47 -3.88
CA GLY A 122 14.45 -8.99 -5.25
C GLY A 122 13.50 -9.69 -6.20
N ASP A 123 12.54 -10.45 -5.71
CA ASP A 123 11.58 -11.20 -6.56
C ASP A 123 10.65 -10.27 -7.35
N LEU A 124 10.55 -8.99 -6.99
CA LEU A 124 9.74 -8.00 -7.70
C LEU A 124 10.57 -7.11 -8.63
N ASP A 125 11.87 -7.32 -8.74
CA ASP A 125 12.76 -6.45 -9.53
C ASP A 125 12.43 -6.45 -11.02
N TRP A 126 11.73 -7.48 -11.52
CA TRP A 126 11.26 -7.53 -12.91
C TRP A 126 10.39 -6.32 -13.27
N ARG A 127 9.72 -5.71 -12.27
CA ARG A 127 8.88 -4.52 -12.52
C ARG A 127 9.72 -3.35 -12.99
N ASP A 128 10.92 -3.19 -12.48
CA ASP A 128 11.83 -2.13 -12.94
C ASP A 128 12.31 -2.38 -14.36
N ILE A 129 12.42 -3.66 -14.79
CA ILE A 129 12.83 -4.02 -16.13
C ILE A 129 11.72 -3.69 -17.14
N VAL A 130 10.46 -4.03 -16.83
CA VAL A 130 9.34 -3.82 -17.76
C VAL A 130 8.73 -2.43 -17.67
N ASN A 131 9.05 -1.67 -16.63
CA ASN A 131 8.53 -0.32 -16.40
C ASN A 131 9.62 0.63 -15.88
N PRO A 132 10.69 0.86 -16.69
CA PRO A 132 11.85 1.61 -16.19
C PRO A 132 11.61 3.10 -16.00
N THR A 133 10.53 3.66 -16.55
CA THR A 133 10.24 5.09 -16.51
C THR A 133 9.27 5.49 -15.41
N LYS A 134 8.86 4.57 -14.56
CA LYS A 134 7.98 4.89 -13.44
C LYS A 134 8.67 5.82 -12.44
N ILE A 135 7.88 6.57 -11.73
CA ILE A 135 8.37 7.54 -10.75
C ILE A 135 8.30 6.92 -9.35
#